data_b12cd7a5de90020149606d58d3ba3313
#
_entry.id   b12cd7a5de90020149606d58d3ba3313
#
_cell.length_a   1.000
_cell.length_b   1.000
_cell.length_c   1.000
_cell.angle_alpha   90.00
_cell.angle_beta   90.00
_cell.angle_gamma   90.00
#
_symmetry.space_group_name_H-M   'P 1'
#
loop_
_entity.id
_entity.type
_entity.pdbx_description
1 polymer ?
#
loop_
_entity_poly.entity_id
_entity_poly.type
_entity_poly.pdbx_seq_one_letter_code
_entity_poly.pdbx_strand_id
1 'polypeptide(L)'
;MELPVLRGERVTLRPVEEADLDPLSGVIQEPSVAQWWGEAEEPERLRHNLRMDGDAFAIEADGELAGWLGFVEETEPEYRSVSFDISLSERFQGGGLGPDALRTLVRWFADERGHHRFTIDPSMLNDRAIKAYAAVGFKPVGVMRKAELHDGEWADALLMDLLIDELR
;
A
#
# COMPACT_ATOMS: atom_id res chain seq x y z
N MET A 1 -2.15 -14.44 11.48
CA MET A 1 -0.67 -14.41 11.32
C MET A 1 -0.13 -13.27 12.17
N GLU A 2 0.90 -13.51 12.95
CA GLU A 2 1.57 -12.43 13.69
C GLU A 2 2.58 -11.74 12.76
N LEU A 3 2.36 -10.46 12.48
CA LEU A 3 3.24 -9.70 11.61
C LEU A 3 4.51 -9.26 12.33
N PRO A 4 5.68 -9.39 11.71
CA PRO A 4 6.95 -8.92 12.29
C PRO A 4 7.12 -7.40 12.18
N VAL A 5 8.12 -6.89 12.87
CA VAL A 5 8.64 -5.54 12.59
C VAL A 5 9.73 -5.65 11.52
N LEU A 6 9.56 -4.94 10.42
CA LEU A 6 10.49 -4.93 9.28
C LEU A 6 11.21 -3.59 9.19
N ARG A 7 12.47 -3.62 8.77
CA ARG A 7 13.27 -2.41 8.62
C ARG A 7 13.73 -2.24 7.18
N GLY A 8 13.32 -1.14 6.56
CA GLY A 8 13.84 -0.66 5.29
C GLY A 8 15.10 0.20 5.48
N GLU A 9 15.48 0.92 4.45
CA GLU A 9 16.59 1.87 4.52
C GLU A 9 16.25 3.08 5.40
N ARG A 10 15.02 3.56 5.31
CA ARG A 10 14.53 4.77 6.01
C ARG A 10 13.21 4.56 6.75
N VAL A 11 12.50 3.48 6.45
CA VAL A 11 11.22 3.17 7.08
C VAL A 11 11.33 1.99 8.04
N THR A 12 10.44 1.98 9.02
CA THR A 12 10.10 0.79 9.81
C THR A 12 8.64 0.45 9.54
N LEU A 13 8.38 -0.82 9.22
CA LEU A 13 7.03 -1.35 9.09
C LEU A 13 6.74 -2.17 10.34
N ARG A 14 5.69 -1.83 11.04
CA ARG A 14 5.20 -2.58 12.21
C ARG A 14 3.71 -2.87 12.08
N PRO A 15 3.19 -3.90 12.76
CA PRO A 15 1.75 -4.12 12.77
C PRO A 15 0.97 -2.85 13.15
N VAL A 16 -0.19 -2.64 12.52
CA VAL A 16 -1.10 -1.54 12.88
C VAL A 16 -1.70 -1.84 14.26
N GLU A 17 -1.70 -0.84 15.13
CA GLU A 17 -2.25 -0.91 16.48
C GLU A 17 -3.50 -0.02 16.63
N GLU A 18 -4.28 -0.27 17.66
CA GLU A 18 -5.47 0.52 17.97
C GLU A 18 -5.17 2.02 18.11
N ALA A 19 -4.02 2.35 18.69
CA ALA A 19 -3.57 3.74 18.86
C ALA A 19 -3.26 4.46 17.54
N ASP A 20 -3.11 3.71 16.44
CA ASP A 20 -2.84 4.29 15.12
C ASP A 20 -4.11 4.77 14.40
N LEU A 21 -5.29 4.35 14.85
CA LEU A 21 -6.56 4.64 14.16
C LEU A 21 -6.79 6.13 13.97
N ASP A 22 -6.70 6.92 15.02
CA ASP A 22 -6.93 8.36 14.95
C ASP A 22 -5.86 9.07 14.07
N PRO A 23 -4.55 8.84 14.27
CA PRO A 23 -3.53 9.38 13.37
C PRO A 23 -3.70 8.97 11.91
N LEU A 24 -3.99 7.70 11.62
CA LEU A 24 -4.19 7.21 10.26
C LEU A 24 -5.48 7.76 9.64
N SER A 25 -6.54 7.93 10.43
CA SER A 25 -7.73 8.63 9.97
C SER A 25 -7.40 10.05 9.51
N GLY A 26 -6.55 10.76 10.26
CA GLY A 26 -6.06 12.08 9.89
C GLY A 26 -5.28 12.07 8.56
N VAL A 27 -4.44 11.08 8.34
CA VAL A 27 -3.69 10.90 7.07
C VAL A 27 -4.66 10.67 5.90
N ILE A 28 -5.63 9.78 6.04
CA ILE A 28 -6.59 9.46 4.99
C ILE A 28 -7.47 10.67 4.62
N GLN A 29 -7.74 11.57 5.57
CA GLN A 29 -8.51 12.78 5.34
C GLN A 29 -7.69 13.94 4.74
N GLU A 30 -6.36 13.83 4.66
CA GLU A 30 -5.55 14.81 3.96
C GLU A 30 -5.96 14.90 2.47
N PRO A 31 -6.12 16.10 1.88
CA PRO A 31 -6.62 16.24 0.51
C PRO A 31 -5.83 15.45 -0.54
N SER A 32 -4.51 15.37 -0.39
CA SER A 32 -3.65 14.61 -1.30
C SER A 32 -3.84 13.09 -1.23
N VAL A 33 -4.44 12.58 -0.15
CA VAL A 33 -4.74 11.17 0.07
C VAL A 33 -6.21 10.88 -0.16
N ALA A 34 -7.11 11.70 0.40
CA ALA A 34 -8.56 11.51 0.34
C ALA A 34 -9.10 11.43 -1.09
N GLN A 35 -8.50 12.17 -2.03
CA GLN A 35 -8.88 12.12 -3.45
C GLN A 35 -8.78 10.71 -4.06
N TRP A 36 -7.96 9.83 -3.48
CA TRP A 36 -7.75 8.45 -3.98
C TRP A 36 -8.44 7.38 -3.12
N TRP A 37 -8.80 7.72 -1.89
CA TRP A 37 -9.34 6.77 -0.91
C TRP A 37 -10.85 6.83 -0.74
N GLY A 38 -11.47 7.92 -1.12
CA GLY A 38 -12.84 8.23 -0.75
C GLY A 38 -12.99 8.59 0.72
N GLU A 39 -14.21 8.82 1.17
CA GLU A 39 -14.51 9.24 2.53
C GLU A 39 -14.47 8.05 3.50
N ALA A 40 -13.52 8.04 4.41
CA ALA A 40 -13.48 7.11 5.54
C ALA A 40 -14.24 7.72 6.71
N GLU A 41 -15.55 7.48 6.78
CA GLU A 41 -16.44 8.21 7.68
C GLU A 41 -16.67 7.53 9.02
N GLU A 42 -16.67 6.19 9.07
CA GLU A 42 -17.04 5.44 10.26
C GLU A 42 -15.87 4.64 10.81
N PRO A 43 -15.68 4.58 12.14
CA PRO A 43 -14.59 3.84 12.77
C PRO A 43 -14.49 2.36 12.33
N GLU A 44 -15.62 1.69 12.20
CA GLU A 44 -15.65 0.30 11.74
C GLU A 44 -15.19 0.16 10.28
N ARG A 45 -15.61 1.08 9.42
CA ARG A 45 -15.17 1.12 8.03
C ARG A 45 -13.69 1.45 7.91
N LEU A 46 -13.20 2.38 8.74
CA LEU A 46 -11.78 2.70 8.81
C LEU A 46 -10.96 1.47 9.24
N ARG A 47 -11.40 0.75 10.28
CA ARG A 47 -10.77 -0.50 10.73
C ARG A 47 -10.70 -1.53 9.60
N HIS A 48 -11.81 -1.72 8.88
CA HIS A 48 -11.87 -2.61 7.74
C HIS A 48 -10.93 -2.17 6.63
N ASN A 49 -10.95 -0.90 6.27
CA ASN A 49 -10.10 -0.33 5.22
C ASN A 49 -8.61 -0.39 5.58
N LEU A 50 -8.27 -0.17 6.85
CA LEU A 50 -6.90 -0.30 7.37
C LEU A 50 -6.49 -1.75 7.64
N ARG A 51 -7.38 -2.70 7.40
CA ARG A 51 -7.10 -4.14 7.60
C ARG A 51 -6.54 -4.44 8.99
N MET A 52 -7.23 -3.95 10.01
CA MET A 52 -6.81 -4.10 11.41
C MET A 52 -6.72 -5.56 11.89
N ASP A 53 -7.21 -6.50 11.10
CA ASP A 53 -7.18 -7.94 11.39
C ASP A 53 -5.85 -8.63 11.05
N GLY A 54 -4.78 -7.87 10.89
CA GLY A 54 -3.42 -8.40 10.72
C GLY A 54 -2.91 -8.44 9.27
N ASP A 55 -3.55 -7.71 8.36
CA ASP A 55 -3.15 -7.62 6.95
C ASP A 55 -2.63 -6.23 6.58
N ALA A 56 -2.02 -5.53 7.53
CA ALA A 56 -1.46 -4.20 7.30
C ALA A 56 -0.34 -3.82 8.26
N PHE A 57 0.52 -2.95 7.77
CA PHE A 57 1.60 -2.33 8.52
C PHE A 57 1.40 -0.82 8.65
N ALA A 58 1.72 -0.29 9.81
CA ALA A 58 2.00 1.13 9.97
C ALA A 58 3.40 1.42 9.43
N ILE A 59 3.53 2.51 8.68
CA ILE A 59 4.82 2.98 8.17
C ILE A 59 5.33 4.06 9.11
N GLU A 60 6.49 3.86 9.70
CA GLU A 60 7.18 4.85 10.52
C GLU A 60 8.43 5.37 9.79
N ALA A 61 8.67 6.65 9.91
CA ALA A 61 9.88 7.32 9.44
C ALA A 61 10.27 8.41 10.44
N ASP A 62 11.55 8.52 10.77
CA ASP A 62 12.08 9.50 11.72
C ASP A 62 11.37 9.47 13.10
N GLY A 63 10.93 8.29 13.54
CA GLY A 63 10.22 8.08 14.80
C GLY A 63 8.76 8.55 14.80
N GLU A 64 8.19 8.88 13.64
CA GLU A 64 6.81 9.33 13.48
C GLU A 64 6.02 8.39 12.58
N LEU A 65 4.71 8.32 12.81
CA LEU A 65 3.80 7.60 11.92
C LEU A 65 3.66 8.36 10.59
N ALA A 66 4.15 7.75 9.52
CA ALA A 66 4.17 8.34 8.18
C ALA A 66 2.99 7.90 7.30
N GLY A 67 2.44 6.73 7.55
CA GLY A 67 1.37 6.19 6.74
C GLY A 67 1.06 4.73 7.01
N TRP A 68 0.51 4.08 6.01
CA TRP A 68 -0.04 2.74 6.09
C TRP A 68 0.24 1.95 4.81
N LEU A 69 0.45 0.64 4.97
CA LEU A 69 0.68 -0.30 3.88
C LEU A 69 -0.10 -1.58 4.14
N GLY A 70 -1.19 -1.77 3.43
CA GLY A 70 -2.02 -2.96 3.47
C GLY A 70 -1.65 -3.97 2.40
N PHE A 71 -2.00 -5.23 2.62
CA PHE A 71 -1.80 -6.28 1.65
C PHE A 71 -2.96 -7.28 1.65
N VAL A 72 -3.08 -8.01 0.55
CA VAL A 72 -3.88 -9.23 0.45
C VAL A 72 -2.99 -10.32 -0.11
N GLU A 73 -2.85 -11.40 0.62
CA GLU A 73 -2.04 -12.55 0.23
C GLU A 73 -2.92 -13.66 -0.38
N GLU A 74 -2.62 -14.04 -1.61
CA GLU A 74 -3.17 -15.24 -2.24
C GLU A 74 -2.21 -16.41 -2.00
N THR A 75 -2.70 -17.42 -1.29
CA THR A 75 -1.87 -18.56 -0.84
C THR A 75 -2.11 -19.84 -1.64
N GLU A 76 -3.14 -19.87 -2.50
CA GLU A 76 -3.36 -21.03 -3.37
C GLU A 76 -2.11 -21.30 -4.23
N PRO A 77 -1.56 -22.52 -4.20
CA PRO A 77 -0.26 -22.81 -4.81
C PRO A 77 -0.14 -22.40 -6.28
N GLU A 78 -1.25 -22.48 -7.03
CA GLU A 78 -1.29 -22.19 -8.45
C GLU A 78 -1.43 -20.69 -8.77
N TYR A 79 -1.79 -19.86 -7.77
CA TYR A 79 -2.11 -18.45 -7.96
C TYR A 79 -1.37 -17.52 -6.98
N ARG A 80 -0.34 -18.02 -6.33
CA ARG A 80 0.37 -17.29 -5.29
C ARG A 80 0.79 -15.89 -5.74
N SER A 81 0.31 -14.89 -5.02
CA SER A 81 0.63 -13.50 -5.26
C SER A 81 0.32 -12.66 -4.02
N VAL A 82 0.82 -11.43 -3.99
CA VAL A 82 0.46 -10.45 -2.96
C VAL A 82 0.07 -9.16 -3.65
N SER A 83 -1.07 -8.60 -3.28
CA SER A 83 -1.48 -7.26 -3.71
C SER A 83 -1.28 -6.27 -2.58
N PHE A 84 -0.91 -5.04 -2.93
CA PHE A 84 -0.62 -3.96 -1.99
C PHE A 84 -1.54 -2.77 -2.16
N ASP A 85 -1.69 -2.03 -1.06
CA ASP A 85 -2.34 -0.74 -1.02
C ASP A 85 -1.57 0.15 -0.03
N ILE A 86 -1.22 1.38 -0.41
CA ILE A 86 -0.35 2.23 0.38
C ILE A 86 -0.82 3.67 0.41
N SER A 87 -0.72 4.29 1.57
CA SER A 87 -0.94 5.72 1.77
C SER A 87 0.12 6.33 2.66
N LEU A 88 0.59 7.51 2.30
CA LEU A 88 1.52 8.32 3.08
C LEU A 88 0.93 9.70 3.34
N SER A 89 1.16 10.22 4.54
CA SER A 89 0.90 11.62 4.87
C SER A 89 1.66 12.52 3.90
N GLU A 90 1.04 13.64 3.50
CA GLU A 90 1.57 14.58 2.51
C GLU A 90 3.00 15.03 2.82
N ARG A 91 3.28 15.31 4.09
CA ARG A 91 4.63 15.74 4.54
C ARG A 91 5.71 14.67 4.37
N PHE A 92 5.33 13.41 4.20
CA PHE A 92 6.25 12.29 3.97
C PHE A 92 6.29 11.82 2.52
N GLN A 93 5.52 12.44 1.63
CA GLN A 93 5.51 12.12 0.22
C GLN A 93 6.69 12.75 -0.54
N GLY A 94 7.07 12.13 -1.65
CA GLY A 94 8.11 12.66 -2.55
C GLY A 94 9.54 12.42 -2.12
N GLY A 95 9.77 11.77 -0.97
CA GLY A 95 11.10 11.48 -0.44
C GLY A 95 11.58 10.04 -0.60
N GLY A 96 10.85 9.20 -1.32
CA GLY A 96 11.23 7.80 -1.55
C GLY A 96 10.80 6.83 -0.45
N LEU A 97 10.02 7.26 0.54
CA LEU A 97 9.58 6.39 1.66
C LEU A 97 8.58 5.33 1.19
N GLY A 98 7.67 5.66 0.28
CA GLY A 98 6.72 4.70 -0.29
C GLY A 98 7.43 3.57 -1.03
N PRO A 99 8.32 3.87 -1.98
CA PRO A 99 9.18 2.87 -2.60
C PRO A 99 9.99 2.03 -1.61
N ASP A 100 10.58 2.64 -0.59
CA ASP A 100 11.33 1.91 0.44
C ASP A 100 10.43 0.94 1.23
N ALA A 101 9.24 1.37 1.61
CA ALA A 101 8.25 0.52 2.29
C ALA A 101 7.83 -0.68 1.42
N LEU A 102 7.54 -0.44 0.14
CA LEU A 102 7.16 -1.50 -0.79
C LEU A 102 8.31 -2.50 -1.01
N ARG A 103 9.54 -2.03 -1.24
CA ARG A 103 10.71 -2.92 -1.38
C ARG A 103 10.90 -3.80 -0.15
N THR A 104 10.75 -3.21 1.02
CA THR A 104 10.90 -3.92 2.31
C THR A 104 9.88 -5.05 2.42
N LEU A 105 8.62 -4.76 2.12
CA LEU A 105 7.56 -5.74 2.24
C LEU A 105 7.62 -6.81 1.13
N VAL A 106 7.95 -6.43 -0.10
CA VAL A 106 8.17 -7.38 -1.21
C VAL A 106 9.26 -8.39 -0.86
N ARG A 107 10.42 -7.93 -0.34
CA ARG A 107 11.51 -8.82 0.07
C ARG A 107 11.05 -9.79 1.15
N TRP A 108 10.37 -9.31 2.16
CA TRP A 108 9.86 -10.15 3.24
C TRP A 108 8.92 -11.25 2.72
N PHE A 109 7.97 -10.91 1.86
CA PHE A 109 7.07 -11.90 1.27
C PHE A 109 7.79 -12.91 0.37
N ALA A 110 8.82 -12.46 -0.36
CA ALA A 110 9.62 -13.35 -1.20
C ALA A 110 10.47 -14.30 -0.35
N ASP A 111 11.21 -13.77 0.62
CA ASP A 111 12.20 -14.52 1.39
C ASP A 111 11.55 -15.45 2.43
N GLU A 112 10.53 -14.97 3.13
CA GLU A 112 9.93 -15.71 4.25
C GLU A 112 8.69 -16.52 3.83
N ARG A 113 8.01 -16.11 2.77
CA ARG A 113 6.76 -16.74 2.37
C ARG A 113 6.75 -17.31 0.95
N GLY A 114 7.86 -17.13 0.21
CA GLY A 114 8.07 -17.74 -1.11
C GLY A 114 7.18 -17.17 -2.22
N HIS A 115 6.76 -15.91 -2.10
CA HIS A 115 6.03 -15.24 -3.17
C HIS A 115 6.96 -14.74 -4.27
N HIS A 116 6.51 -14.81 -5.52
CA HIS A 116 7.27 -14.40 -6.70
C HIS A 116 6.61 -13.28 -7.50
N ARG A 117 5.32 -13.02 -7.25
CA ARG A 117 4.52 -12.05 -8.01
C ARG A 117 3.76 -11.13 -7.06
N PHE A 118 3.84 -9.84 -7.34
CA PHE A 118 3.22 -8.78 -6.56
C PHE A 118 2.41 -7.86 -7.47
N THR A 119 1.30 -7.32 -6.98
CA THR A 119 0.44 -6.42 -7.75
C THR A 119 0.08 -5.16 -6.95
N ILE A 120 -0.18 -4.09 -7.67
CA ILE A 120 -0.70 -2.84 -7.16
C ILE A 120 -1.51 -2.16 -8.27
N ASP A 121 -2.57 -1.44 -7.93
CA ASP A 121 -3.50 -0.91 -8.92
C ASP A 121 -3.89 0.56 -8.66
N PRO A 122 -2.96 1.49 -8.88
CA PRO A 122 -3.26 2.91 -8.71
C PRO A 122 -4.33 3.40 -9.69
N SER A 123 -5.04 4.46 -9.29
CA SER A 123 -5.88 5.18 -10.24
C SER A 123 -5.06 5.62 -11.47
N MET A 124 -5.65 5.53 -12.66
CA MET A 124 -5.03 6.01 -13.90
C MET A 124 -4.65 7.50 -13.83
N LEU A 125 -5.33 8.28 -12.98
CA LEU A 125 -5.07 9.71 -12.80
C LEU A 125 -3.97 9.99 -11.77
N ASN A 126 -3.52 8.99 -11.04
CA ASN A 126 -2.49 9.14 -10.02
C ASN A 126 -1.09 8.91 -10.58
N ASP A 127 -0.63 9.85 -11.42
CA ASP A 127 0.70 9.79 -12.06
C ASP A 127 1.84 9.63 -11.06
N ARG A 128 1.71 10.25 -9.91
CA ARG A 128 2.71 10.22 -8.84
C ARG A 128 2.90 8.82 -8.27
N ALA A 129 1.78 8.13 -7.98
CA ALA A 129 1.81 6.74 -7.52
C ALA A 129 2.36 5.81 -8.60
N ILE A 130 1.91 5.95 -9.84
CA ILE A 130 2.39 5.14 -10.98
C ILE A 130 3.91 5.26 -11.12
N LYS A 131 4.46 6.48 -11.05
CA LYS A 131 5.91 6.71 -11.10
C LYS A 131 6.65 6.11 -9.90
N ALA A 132 6.10 6.25 -8.69
CA ALA A 132 6.68 5.69 -7.49
C ALA A 132 6.76 4.15 -7.56
N TYR A 133 5.70 3.50 -8.04
CA TYR A 133 5.66 2.04 -8.19
C TYR A 133 6.58 1.56 -9.31
N ALA A 134 6.66 2.28 -10.42
CA ALA A 134 7.62 1.99 -11.48
C ALA A 134 9.08 2.05 -10.98
N ALA A 135 9.39 2.94 -10.05
CA ALA A 135 10.71 3.03 -9.43
C ALA A 135 11.08 1.79 -8.60
N VAL A 136 10.10 1.09 -8.05
CA VAL A 136 10.28 -0.20 -7.34
C VAL A 136 10.50 -1.36 -8.31
N GLY A 137 10.05 -1.23 -9.54
CA GLY A 137 10.12 -2.25 -10.58
C GLY A 137 8.77 -2.74 -11.09
N PHE A 138 7.65 -2.21 -10.56
CA PHE A 138 6.33 -2.54 -11.08
C PHE A 138 6.17 -2.07 -12.53
N LYS A 139 5.53 -2.90 -13.34
CA LYS A 139 5.27 -2.65 -14.76
C LYS A 139 3.76 -2.65 -15.02
N PRO A 140 3.28 -1.82 -15.96
CA PRO A 140 1.88 -1.87 -16.38
C PRO A 140 1.49 -3.22 -16.97
N VAL A 141 0.37 -3.77 -16.51
CA VAL A 141 -0.27 -4.96 -17.09
C VAL A 141 -1.41 -4.54 -18.00
N GLY A 142 -2.26 -3.64 -17.54
CA GLY A 142 -3.41 -3.18 -18.31
C GLY A 142 -4.33 -2.27 -17.50
N VAL A 143 -5.25 -1.63 -18.22
CA VAL A 143 -6.24 -0.74 -17.62
C VAL A 143 -7.45 -1.54 -17.16
N MET A 144 -7.81 -1.37 -15.89
CA MET A 144 -9.07 -1.85 -15.33
C MET A 144 -10.12 -0.74 -15.47
N ARG A 145 -11.01 -0.91 -16.42
CA ARG A 145 -12.01 0.12 -16.76
C ARG A 145 -13.09 0.19 -15.68
N LYS A 146 -13.39 1.44 -15.22
CA LYS A 146 -14.42 1.72 -14.21
C LYS A 146 -14.27 0.83 -12.96
N ALA A 147 -13.05 0.71 -12.49
CA ALA A 147 -12.71 -0.18 -11.38
C ALA A 147 -12.95 0.46 -10.01
N GLU A 148 -12.92 1.78 -9.93
CA GLU A 148 -12.97 2.54 -8.68
C GLU A 148 -14.03 3.63 -8.72
N LEU A 149 -14.74 3.82 -7.61
CA LEU A 149 -15.72 4.90 -7.45
C LEU A 149 -15.08 6.07 -6.70
N HIS A 150 -14.97 7.21 -7.38
CA HIS A 150 -14.48 8.47 -6.82
C HIS A 150 -15.51 9.58 -7.01
N ASP A 151 -15.92 10.22 -5.94
CA ASP A 151 -16.89 11.35 -5.98
C ASP A 151 -18.15 11.06 -6.82
N GLY A 152 -18.66 9.84 -6.72
CA GLY A 152 -19.85 9.41 -7.45
C GLY A 152 -19.62 9.04 -8.93
N GLU A 153 -18.38 9.09 -9.40
CA GLU A 153 -17.99 8.70 -10.77
C GLU A 153 -17.06 7.48 -10.78
N TRP A 154 -17.27 6.57 -11.72
CA TRP A 154 -16.42 5.41 -11.92
C TRP A 154 -15.17 5.79 -12.71
N ALA A 155 -14.01 5.52 -12.15
CA ALA A 155 -12.70 5.81 -12.72
C ALA A 155 -11.92 4.53 -13.06
N ASP A 156 -11.02 4.65 -14.03
CA ASP A 156 -10.13 3.57 -14.43
C ASP A 156 -8.93 3.47 -13.48
N ALA A 157 -8.46 2.24 -13.25
CA ALA A 157 -7.24 1.95 -12.52
C ALA A 157 -6.23 1.26 -13.43
N LEU A 158 -4.95 1.42 -13.14
CA LEU A 158 -3.86 0.75 -13.84
C LEU A 158 -3.39 -0.44 -13.00
N LEU A 159 -3.63 -1.65 -13.49
CA LEU A 159 -3.02 -2.82 -12.87
C LEU A 159 -1.53 -2.84 -13.22
N MET A 160 -0.70 -2.89 -12.19
CA MET A 160 0.75 -3.04 -12.31
C MET A 160 1.18 -4.30 -11.57
N ASP A 161 2.19 -5.01 -12.09
CA ASP A 161 2.79 -6.14 -11.40
C ASP A 161 4.31 -6.07 -11.35
N LEU A 162 4.85 -6.84 -10.42
CA LEU A 162 6.27 -7.01 -10.19
C LEU A 162 6.58 -8.48 -10.01
N LEU A 163 7.50 -9.01 -10.79
CA LEU A 163 8.14 -10.29 -10.51
C LEU A 163 9.38 -10.06 -9.63
N ILE A 164 9.64 -10.97 -8.69
CA ILE A 164 10.70 -10.75 -7.70
C ILE A 164 12.07 -10.45 -8.35
N ASP A 165 12.37 -11.05 -9.50
CA ASP A 165 13.62 -10.82 -10.24
C ASP A 165 13.74 -9.40 -10.81
N GLU A 166 12.65 -8.65 -10.84
CA GLU A 166 12.57 -7.28 -11.37
C GLU A 166 12.64 -6.21 -10.27
N LEU A 167 12.73 -6.61 -8.99
CA LEU A 167 12.80 -5.68 -7.87
C LEU A 167 14.04 -4.79 -7.97
N ARG A 168 13.82 -3.47 -7.83
CA ARG A 168 14.87 -2.43 -7.94
C ARG A 168 15.14 -1.72 -6.62
#